data_454045bfb4dda462281ad4a32eeae162
#
_entry.id   454045bfb4dda462281ad4a32eeae162
#
_cell.length_a   1.000
_cell.length_b   1.000
_cell.length_c   1.000
_cell.angle_alpha   90.00
_cell.angle_beta   90.00
_cell.angle_gamma   90.00
#
_symmetry.space_group_name_H-M   'P 1'
#
loop_
_entity.id
_entity.type
_entity.pdbx_description
1 polymer ?
#
loop_
_entity_poly.entity_id
_entity_poly.type
_entity_poly.pdbx_seq_one_letter_code
_entity_poly.pdbx_strand_id
1 'polypeptide(L)'
;MNSIYIGPRDDKDTGFVLSLDRNFFQTVDGCLCVKHADFTQKHVKDKIIQLLQGKPVDVLLSDMAPNASGHAVMDHHRIVELNTHLLDFAVHVLKEEGTLVCKLWSGDQTRHFITTLETVFDYVKIVKPDASRVHSAELFLLAKGYKNPKFEQVDDNE
;
A
#
# COMPACT_ATOMS: atom_id res chain seq x y z
N MET A 1 -6.48 -10.65 -7.20
CA MET A 1 -6.70 -10.32 -5.79
C MET A 1 -6.08 -8.99 -5.54
N ASN A 2 -6.85 -8.00 -5.12
CA ASN A 2 -6.33 -6.66 -4.84
C ASN A 2 -6.60 -6.39 -3.36
N SER A 3 -5.79 -6.98 -2.48
CA SER A 3 -6.03 -6.91 -1.04
C SER A 3 -5.12 -5.90 -0.38
N ILE A 4 -5.68 -5.07 0.47
CA ILE A 4 -4.97 -4.21 1.40
C ILE A 4 -5.13 -4.85 2.78
N TYR A 5 -4.02 -5.17 3.43
CA TYR A 5 -3.98 -5.73 4.77
C TYR A 5 -3.51 -4.67 5.75
N ILE A 6 -4.21 -4.51 6.82
CA ILE A 6 -3.92 -3.55 7.88
C ILE A 6 -3.90 -4.32 9.20
N GLY A 7 -2.77 -4.44 9.84
CA GLY A 7 -2.61 -5.08 11.14
C GLY A 7 -2.10 -4.11 12.21
N PRO A 8 -2.04 -4.48 13.44
CA PRO A 8 -3.06 -4.95 14.37
C PRO A 8 -3.42 -3.93 15.46
N ARG A 9 -4.45 -4.12 16.26
CA ARG A 9 -4.41 -3.92 17.71
C ARG A 9 -5.71 -4.15 18.44
N ASP A 10 -5.64 -4.97 19.48
CA ASP A 10 -6.28 -4.76 20.75
C ASP A 10 -5.39 -5.39 21.83
N ASP A 11 -5.55 -4.99 23.11
CA ASP A 11 -4.74 -5.37 24.30
C ASP A 11 -4.67 -6.88 24.59
N LYS A 12 -4.93 -7.74 23.64
CA LYS A 12 -4.98 -9.21 23.74
C LYS A 12 -4.28 -9.93 22.60
N ASP A 13 -3.12 -9.51 22.15
CA ASP A 13 -2.26 -10.22 21.17
C ASP A 13 -2.92 -10.62 19.82
N THR A 14 -4.14 -10.19 19.55
CA THR A 14 -4.82 -10.44 18.29
C THR A 14 -4.78 -9.21 17.39
N GLY A 15 -4.04 -9.30 16.30
CA GLY A 15 -3.96 -8.25 15.31
C GLY A 15 -5.31 -7.94 14.65
N PHE A 16 -5.50 -6.69 14.20
CA PHE A 16 -6.61 -6.27 13.38
C PHE A 16 -6.18 -6.31 11.91
N VAL A 17 -6.93 -7.01 11.07
CA VAL A 17 -6.69 -7.07 9.62
C VAL A 17 -7.91 -6.53 8.90
N LEU A 18 -7.69 -5.55 8.02
CA LEU A 18 -8.70 -5.07 7.08
C LEU A 18 -8.28 -5.46 5.66
N SER A 19 -9.16 -6.16 4.95
CA SER A 19 -8.95 -6.55 3.55
C SER A 19 -9.96 -5.86 2.65
N LEU A 20 -9.47 -5.37 1.51
CA LEU A 20 -10.25 -4.65 0.53
C LEU A 20 -10.01 -5.24 -0.86
N ASP A 21 -11.09 -5.46 -1.63
CA ASP A 21 -10.97 -5.83 -3.04
C ASP A 21 -12.10 -5.21 -3.86
N ARG A 22 -11.77 -4.81 -5.09
CA ARG A 22 -12.73 -4.34 -6.08
C ARG A 22 -13.71 -5.43 -6.50
N ASN A 23 -13.28 -6.67 -6.45
CA ASN A 23 -14.08 -7.84 -6.77
C ASN A 23 -14.72 -8.44 -5.52
N PHE A 24 -15.63 -9.40 -5.75
CA PHE A 24 -16.12 -10.25 -4.68
C PHE A 24 -15.02 -11.26 -4.27
N PHE A 25 -14.85 -11.46 -2.97
CA PHE A 25 -14.02 -12.51 -2.40
C PHE A 25 -14.68 -13.13 -1.16
N GLN A 26 -14.27 -14.33 -0.81
CA GLN A 26 -14.80 -14.99 0.39
C GLN A 26 -14.29 -14.28 1.65
N THR A 27 -15.15 -14.16 2.64
CA THR A 27 -14.79 -13.60 3.94
C THR A 27 -13.74 -14.49 4.62
N VAL A 28 -12.72 -13.87 5.18
CA VAL A 28 -11.68 -14.55 5.95
C VAL A 28 -11.96 -14.31 7.44
N ASP A 29 -11.96 -15.37 8.22
CA ASP A 29 -12.17 -15.26 9.67
C ASP A 29 -11.08 -14.40 10.33
N GLY A 30 -11.49 -13.54 11.25
CA GLY A 30 -10.58 -12.58 11.88
C GLY A 30 -10.20 -11.37 11.03
N CYS A 31 -10.74 -11.25 9.81
CA CYS A 31 -10.49 -10.14 8.92
C CYS A 31 -11.76 -9.32 8.66
N LEU A 32 -11.65 -7.99 8.75
CA LEU A 32 -12.69 -7.08 8.31
C LEU A 32 -12.63 -6.93 6.78
N CYS A 33 -13.59 -7.52 6.07
CA CYS A 33 -13.59 -7.60 4.62
C CYS A 33 -14.49 -6.53 3.99
N VAL A 34 -13.93 -5.67 3.15
CA VAL A 34 -14.64 -4.66 2.38
C VAL A 34 -14.61 -5.08 0.90
N LYS A 35 -15.74 -5.58 0.42
CA LYS A 35 -15.91 -6.13 -0.92
C LYS A 35 -16.47 -5.08 -1.89
N HIS A 36 -16.27 -5.29 -3.19
CA HIS A 36 -16.75 -4.39 -4.25
C HIS A 36 -16.30 -2.94 -4.06
N ALA A 37 -15.08 -2.76 -3.55
CA ALA A 37 -14.56 -1.47 -3.18
C ALA A 37 -13.34 -1.09 -4.05
N ASP A 38 -13.54 -0.10 -4.90
CA ASP A 38 -12.46 0.46 -5.71
C ASP A 38 -11.67 1.47 -4.89
N PHE A 39 -10.42 1.12 -4.57
CA PHE A 39 -9.53 1.94 -3.75
C PHE A 39 -9.23 3.32 -4.35
N THR A 40 -9.36 3.49 -5.66
CA THR A 40 -9.14 4.80 -6.31
C THR A 40 -10.22 5.82 -5.95
N GLN A 41 -11.39 5.35 -5.48
CA GLN A 41 -12.52 6.20 -5.14
C GLN A 41 -12.37 6.83 -3.76
N LYS A 42 -12.58 8.16 -3.67
CA LYS A 42 -12.46 8.91 -2.41
C LYS A 42 -13.35 8.33 -1.30
N HIS A 43 -14.60 8.02 -1.58
CA HIS A 43 -15.53 7.49 -0.57
C HIS A 43 -15.09 6.13 0.01
N VAL A 44 -14.33 5.32 -0.75
CA VAL A 44 -13.74 4.07 -0.26
C VAL A 44 -12.61 4.35 0.71
N LYS A 45 -11.72 5.29 0.39
CA LYS A 45 -10.65 5.74 1.29
C LYS A 45 -11.22 6.31 2.59
N ASP A 46 -12.23 7.17 2.50
CA ASP A 46 -12.93 7.76 3.65
C ASP A 46 -13.56 6.66 4.54
N LYS A 47 -14.18 5.65 3.92
CA LYS A 47 -14.72 4.49 4.65
C LYS A 47 -13.63 3.69 5.37
N ILE A 48 -12.47 3.47 4.75
CA ILE A 48 -11.35 2.78 5.40
C ILE A 48 -10.89 3.58 6.62
N ILE A 49 -10.71 4.89 6.50
CA ILE A 49 -10.33 5.77 7.61
C ILE A 49 -11.34 5.67 8.78
N GLN A 50 -12.65 5.67 8.47
CA GLN A 50 -13.69 5.48 9.49
C GLN A 50 -13.59 4.11 10.18
N LEU A 51 -13.34 3.04 9.42
CA LEU A 51 -13.19 1.68 9.96
C LEU A 51 -11.94 1.53 10.83
N LEU A 52 -10.89 2.29 10.55
CA LEU A 52 -9.68 2.35 11.37
C LEU A 52 -9.91 3.02 12.73
N GLN A 53 -10.95 3.86 12.88
CA GLN A 53 -11.29 4.55 14.14
C GLN A 53 -10.10 5.29 14.77
N GLY A 54 -9.26 5.92 13.94
CA GLY A 54 -8.06 6.63 14.39
C GLY A 54 -6.89 5.72 14.78
N LYS A 55 -7.01 4.40 14.65
CA LYS A 55 -5.90 3.47 14.88
C LYS A 55 -4.90 3.58 13.72
N PRO A 56 -3.61 3.80 14.00
CA PRO A 56 -2.60 3.84 12.96
C PRO A 56 -2.33 2.44 12.41
N VAL A 57 -1.86 2.39 11.17
CA VAL A 57 -1.57 1.16 10.44
C VAL A 57 -0.09 0.80 10.58
N ASP A 58 0.22 -0.42 11.01
CA ASP A 58 1.60 -0.91 11.11
C ASP A 58 2.15 -1.33 9.75
N VAL A 59 1.32 -2.01 8.95
CA VAL A 59 1.72 -2.56 7.65
C VAL A 59 0.60 -2.35 6.64
N LEU A 60 0.91 -1.76 5.51
CA LEU A 60 0.03 -1.60 4.37
C LEU A 60 0.54 -2.49 3.23
N LEU A 61 -0.25 -3.49 2.84
CA LEU A 61 0.09 -4.42 1.76
C LEU A 61 -0.84 -4.18 0.57
N SER A 62 -0.27 -4.10 -0.62
CA SER A 62 -1.04 -3.93 -1.85
C SER A 62 -0.52 -4.83 -2.97
N ASP A 63 -1.38 -5.70 -3.47
CA ASP A 63 -1.17 -6.44 -4.71
C ASP A 63 -2.03 -5.88 -5.87
N MET A 64 -2.54 -4.66 -5.73
CA MET A 64 -3.36 -4.01 -6.74
C MET A 64 -2.63 -3.96 -8.09
N ALA A 65 -3.37 -4.24 -9.15
CA ALA A 65 -2.91 -4.08 -10.52
C ALA A 65 -4.06 -3.60 -11.41
N PRO A 66 -3.79 -2.74 -12.40
CA PRO A 66 -4.77 -2.40 -13.41
C PRO A 66 -5.05 -3.61 -14.32
N ASN A 67 -6.15 -3.57 -15.07
CA ASN A 67 -6.37 -4.54 -16.14
C ASN A 67 -5.28 -4.38 -17.18
N ALA A 68 -4.54 -5.45 -17.48
CA ALA A 68 -3.52 -5.42 -18.50
C ALA A 68 -4.14 -5.14 -19.87
N SER A 69 -3.61 -4.13 -20.57
CA SER A 69 -4.04 -3.77 -21.91
C SER A 69 -3.25 -4.50 -22.99
N GLY A 70 -2.12 -5.13 -22.62
CA GLY A 70 -1.15 -5.71 -23.53
C GLY A 70 -0.09 -4.72 -24.02
N HIS A 71 -0.20 -3.44 -23.65
CA HIS A 71 0.80 -2.41 -23.94
C HIS A 71 1.66 -2.15 -22.70
N ALA A 72 2.84 -2.77 -22.63
CA ALA A 72 3.69 -2.80 -21.44
C ALA A 72 3.97 -1.40 -20.86
N VAL A 73 4.25 -0.39 -21.67
CA VAL A 73 4.51 0.98 -21.22
C VAL A 73 3.27 1.59 -20.56
N MET A 74 2.11 1.48 -21.20
CA MET A 74 0.85 2.02 -20.67
C MET A 74 0.45 1.29 -19.38
N ASP A 75 0.58 -0.02 -19.35
CA ASP A 75 0.25 -0.83 -18.17
C ASP A 75 1.19 -0.50 -17.02
N HIS A 76 2.48 -0.24 -17.30
CA HIS A 76 3.44 0.21 -16.31
C HIS A 76 3.05 1.59 -15.71
N HIS A 77 2.70 2.57 -16.56
CA HIS A 77 2.28 3.90 -16.08
C HIS A 77 1.03 3.82 -15.19
N ARG A 78 0.06 2.98 -15.56
CA ARG A 78 -1.16 2.78 -14.77
C ARG A 78 -0.91 2.16 -13.39
N ILE A 79 0.02 1.19 -13.30
CA ILE A 79 0.33 0.59 -11.99
C ILE A 79 1.14 1.55 -11.12
N VAL A 80 1.99 2.42 -11.71
CA VAL A 80 2.69 3.48 -10.97
C VAL A 80 1.69 4.51 -10.44
N GLU A 81 0.73 4.96 -11.25
CA GLU A 81 -0.35 5.86 -10.84
C GLU A 81 -1.15 5.28 -9.66
N LEU A 82 -1.51 3.99 -9.76
CA LEU A 82 -2.23 3.28 -8.70
C LEU A 82 -1.44 3.25 -7.38
N ASN A 83 -0.13 3.02 -7.47
CA ASN A 83 0.76 3.03 -6.31
C ASN A 83 1.01 4.45 -5.76
N THR A 84 0.94 5.49 -6.60
CA THR A 84 0.98 6.89 -6.15
C THR A 84 -0.25 7.19 -5.29
N HIS A 85 -1.45 6.78 -5.74
CA HIS A 85 -2.67 6.90 -4.91
C HIS A 85 -2.59 6.12 -3.59
N LEU A 86 -1.87 4.98 -3.59
CA LEU A 86 -1.64 4.20 -2.39
C LEU A 86 -0.69 4.94 -1.43
N LEU A 87 0.38 5.54 -1.95
CA LEU A 87 1.32 6.34 -1.16
C LEU A 87 0.64 7.56 -0.55
N ASP A 88 -0.17 8.29 -1.34
CA ASP A 88 -0.98 9.42 -0.85
C ASP A 88 -1.90 9.01 0.31
N PHE A 89 -2.46 7.82 0.24
CA PHE A 89 -3.28 7.28 1.32
C PHE A 89 -2.43 6.85 2.53
N ALA A 90 -1.28 6.23 2.28
CA ALA A 90 -0.39 5.74 3.31
C ALA A 90 0.04 6.84 4.29
N VAL A 91 0.33 8.05 3.80
CA VAL A 91 0.71 9.20 4.65
C VAL A 91 -0.39 9.64 5.63
N HIS A 92 -1.63 9.20 5.45
CA HIS A 92 -2.73 9.50 6.36
C HIS A 92 -2.98 8.41 7.40
N VAL A 93 -2.52 7.20 7.16
CA VAL A 93 -2.87 6.02 7.99
C VAL A 93 -1.68 5.28 8.56
N LEU A 94 -0.51 5.28 7.90
CA LEU A 94 0.68 4.62 8.43
C LEU A 94 1.16 5.31 9.71
N LYS A 95 1.54 4.49 10.68
CA LYS A 95 2.29 4.98 11.85
C LYS A 95 3.74 5.28 11.46
N GLU A 96 4.40 6.06 12.29
CA GLU A 96 5.86 6.18 12.26
C GLU A 96 6.51 4.79 12.33
N GLU A 97 7.61 4.58 11.62
CA GLU A 97 8.26 3.27 11.44
C GLU A 97 7.40 2.21 10.72
N GLY A 98 6.24 2.59 10.18
CA GLY A 98 5.36 1.69 9.43
C GLY A 98 5.98 1.16 8.16
N THR A 99 5.36 0.12 7.62
CA THR A 99 5.83 -0.59 6.42
C THR A 99 4.80 -0.52 5.30
N LEU A 100 5.25 -0.22 4.08
CA LEU A 100 4.47 -0.32 2.86
C LEU A 100 5.06 -1.43 1.96
N VAL A 101 4.19 -2.30 1.45
CA VAL A 101 4.54 -3.26 0.38
C VAL A 101 3.57 -3.06 -0.77
N CYS A 102 4.07 -2.83 -1.96
CA CYS A 102 3.23 -2.68 -3.14
C CYS A 102 3.78 -3.42 -4.36
N LYS A 103 2.85 -3.98 -5.14
CA LYS A 103 3.16 -4.61 -6.41
C LYS A 103 3.48 -3.56 -7.47
N LEU A 104 4.48 -3.84 -8.30
CA LEU A 104 4.81 -3.06 -9.47
C LEU A 104 5.12 -3.98 -10.66
N TRP A 105 4.95 -3.50 -11.87
CA TRP A 105 5.54 -4.09 -13.07
C TRP A 105 6.77 -3.28 -13.46
N SER A 106 7.86 -3.96 -13.85
CA SER A 106 9.09 -3.28 -14.26
C SER A 106 8.86 -2.37 -15.46
N GLY A 107 9.41 -1.15 -15.41
CA GLY A 107 9.31 -0.18 -16.50
C GLY A 107 10.16 1.07 -16.24
N ASP A 108 10.01 2.06 -17.10
CA ASP A 108 10.81 3.29 -17.13
C ASP A 108 10.64 4.18 -15.88
N GLN A 109 9.46 4.20 -15.28
CA GLN A 109 9.19 5.00 -14.07
C GLN A 109 9.54 4.29 -12.76
N THR A 110 9.97 3.01 -12.79
CA THR A 110 10.31 2.24 -11.59
C THR A 110 11.31 2.98 -10.70
N ARG A 111 12.40 3.49 -11.30
CA ARG A 111 13.45 4.20 -10.54
C ARG A 111 12.93 5.49 -9.92
N HIS A 112 12.14 6.25 -10.67
CA HIS A 112 11.54 7.49 -10.17
C HIS A 112 10.62 7.23 -8.98
N PHE A 113 9.76 6.22 -9.07
CA PHE A 113 8.84 5.86 -7.98
C PHE A 113 9.60 5.36 -6.73
N ILE A 114 10.70 4.60 -6.90
CA ILE A 114 11.57 4.21 -5.78
C ILE A 114 12.15 5.46 -5.11
N THR A 115 12.68 6.42 -5.88
CA THR A 115 13.22 7.67 -5.32
C THR A 115 12.13 8.45 -4.55
N THR A 116 10.90 8.46 -5.04
CA THR A 116 9.77 9.07 -4.30
C THR A 116 9.53 8.35 -2.96
N LEU A 117 9.57 7.02 -2.92
CA LEU A 117 9.45 6.27 -1.66
C LEU A 117 10.63 6.57 -0.70
N GLU A 118 11.84 6.69 -1.21
CA GLU A 118 13.05 6.99 -0.42
C GLU A 118 12.98 8.37 0.28
N THR A 119 12.13 9.29 -0.18
CA THR A 119 11.91 10.57 0.51
C THR A 119 11.14 10.44 1.82
N VAL A 120 10.26 9.43 1.92
CA VAL A 120 9.35 9.25 3.06
C VAL A 120 9.54 7.95 3.83
N PHE A 121 10.44 7.06 3.36
CA PHE A 121 10.84 5.83 4.06
C PHE A 121 12.35 5.77 4.20
N ASP A 122 12.84 5.15 5.28
CA ASP A 122 14.27 4.97 5.53
C ASP A 122 14.91 3.91 4.64
N TYR A 123 14.13 2.92 4.25
CA TYR A 123 14.62 1.77 3.50
C TYR A 123 13.62 1.35 2.43
N VAL A 124 14.08 1.28 1.18
CA VAL A 124 13.30 0.79 0.04
C VAL A 124 14.06 -0.31 -0.69
N LYS A 125 13.41 -1.43 -0.93
CA LYS A 125 14.00 -2.58 -1.63
C LYS A 125 13.03 -3.19 -2.64
N ILE A 126 13.55 -3.57 -3.80
CA ILE A 126 12.86 -4.45 -4.74
C ILE A 126 12.91 -5.88 -4.22
N VAL A 127 11.76 -6.53 -4.12
CA VAL A 127 11.61 -7.94 -3.75
C VAL A 127 10.92 -8.67 -4.89
N LYS A 128 11.52 -9.76 -5.34
CA LYS A 128 10.89 -10.69 -6.27
C LYS A 128 10.64 -11.99 -5.53
N PRO A 129 9.38 -12.35 -5.22
CA PRO A 129 9.08 -13.60 -4.52
C PRO A 129 9.53 -14.81 -5.33
N ASP A 130 9.98 -15.87 -4.65
CA ASP A 130 10.41 -17.12 -5.29
C ASP A 130 9.28 -17.78 -6.10
N ALA A 131 8.04 -17.55 -5.71
CA ALA A 131 6.86 -18.03 -6.42
C ALA A 131 6.57 -17.25 -7.73
N SER A 132 7.23 -16.12 -7.97
CA SER A 132 7.08 -15.37 -9.22
C SER A 132 7.78 -16.10 -10.35
N ARG A 133 7.10 -16.25 -11.51
CA ARG A 133 7.72 -16.84 -12.70
C ARG A 133 8.97 -16.04 -13.08
N VAL A 134 10.03 -16.74 -13.47
CA VAL A 134 11.35 -16.15 -13.79
C VAL A 134 11.25 -15.00 -14.80
N HIS A 135 10.33 -15.10 -15.77
CA HIS A 135 10.12 -14.11 -16.83
C HIS A 135 8.97 -13.10 -16.53
N SER A 136 8.40 -13.11 -15.32
CA SER A 136 7.37 -12.14 -14.97
C SER A 136 7.98 -10.75 -14.77
N ALA A 137 7.36 -9.72 -15.36
CA ALA A 137 7.68 -8.32 -15.10
C ALA A 137 7.26 -7.87 -13.69
N GLU A 138 6.51 -8.71 -12.96
CA GLU A 138 6.02 -8.43 -11.61
C GLU A 138 7.15 -8.42 -10.60
N LEU A 139 7.15 -7.38 -9.77
CA LEU A 139 8.02 -7.20 -8.62
C LEU A 139 7.22 -6.56 -7.48
N PHE A 140 7.78 -6.58 -6.29
CA PHE A 140 7.23 -5.87 -5.14
C PHE A 140 8.26 -4.86 -4.62
N LEU A 141 7.77 -3.70 -4.21
CA LEU A 141 8.56 -2.73 -3.46
C LEU A 141 8.23 -2.89 -1.98
N LEU A 142 9.27 -3.12 -1.19
CA LEU A 142 9.21 -3.12 0.27
C LEU A 142 9.82 -1.82 0.76
N ALA A 143 9.01 -0.97 1.40
CA ALA A 143 9.42 0.28 2.02
C ALA A 143 9.17 0.22 3.52
N LYS A 144 10.20 0.46 4.34
CA LYS A 144 10.18 0.39 5.81
C LYS A 144 10.67 1.69 6.42
N GLY A 145 10.25 1.93 7.67
CA GLY A 145 10.65 3.12 8.40
C GLY A 145 9.97 4.37 7.82
N TYR A 146 8.63 4.41 7.87
CA TYR A 146 7.89 5.59 7.45
C TYR A 146 8.20 6.77 8.37
N LYS A 147 8.72 7.87 7.79
CA LYS A 147 9.24 9.04 8.54
C LYS A 147 8.16 9.98 9.08
N ASN A 148 6.91 9.82 8.67
CA ASN A 148 5.79 10.68 9.03
C ASN A 148 6.11 12.20 8.98
N PRO A 149 6.28 12.79 7.81
CA PRO A 149 6.73 14.19 7.65
C PRO A 149 5.81 15.24 8.30
N LYS A 150 4.66 14.83 8.85
CA LYS A 150 3.76 15.73 9.57
C LYS A 150 4.28 16.10 10.97
N PHE A 151 5.25 15.35 11.54
CA PHE A 151 5.82 15.62 12.86
C PHE A 151 7.11 16.46 12.82
N GLU A 152 7.76 16.60 11.67
CA GLU A 152 8.98 17.40 11.55
C GLU A 152 8.77 18.94 11.52
N GLN A 153 7.51 19.43 11.60
CA GLN A 153 7.19 20.86 11.49
C GLN A 153 6.97 21.59 12.83
N VAL A 154 7.39 21.09 13.97
CA VAL A 154 7.10 21.71 15.29
C VAL A 154 8.33 22.23 16.05
N ASP A 155 9.53 22.23 15.52
CA ASP A 155 10.70 22.72 16.25
C ASP A 155 11.49 23.86 15.57
N ASP A 156 10.81 24.80 14.93
CA ASP A 156 11.46 26.08 14.53
C ASP A 156 10.72 27.27 15.17
N ASN A 157 10.78 27.40 16.49
CA ASN A 157 10.61 28.66 17.20
C ASN A 157 11.28 28.60 18.59
N GLU A 158 12.57 28.83 18.62
CA GLU A 158 13.26 29.50 19.71
C GLU A 158 14.04 30.73 19.19
#